data_1765c4c1307655d1ee04d10915287241
#
_entry.id   1765c4c1307655d1ee04d10915287241
#
_cell.length_a   1.000
_cell.length_b   1.000
_cell.length_c   1.000
_cell.angle_alpha   90.00
_cell.angle_beta   90.00
_cell.angle_gamma   90.00
#
_symmetry.space_group_name_H-M   'P 1'
#
loop_
_entity.id
_entity.type
_entity.pdbx_description
1 polymer ?
#
loop_
_entity_poly.entity_id
_entity_poly.type
_entity_poly.pdbx_seq_one_letter_code
_entity_poly.pdbx_strand_id
1 'polypeptide(L)'
;MAFKLKTSKRASEIFDQIESSENLPCYTLVKLAMALSLRAKKPLEESDFRTNTLGRELNRQTITGDADAVYKCLMELYAGKHLTDEEFFPMYVKAHIDRGAILLEREQKYSSNFLVHLTELDQSL
;
A
#
# COMPACT_ATOMS: atom_id res chain seq x y z
N MET A 1 -16.85 -9.67 8.33
CA MET A 1 -15.42 -9.60 8.03
C MET A 1 -15.21 -9.32 6.55
N ALA A 2 -14.36 -8.36 6.24
CA ALA A 2 -14.09 -7.99 4.85
C ALA A 2 -12.92 -8.83 4.31
N PHE A 3 -13.09 -9.40 3.11
CA PHE A 3 -12.08 -10.24 2.47
C PHE A 3 -11.50 -9.63 1.21
N LYS A 4 -12.11 -8.56 0.69
CA LYS A 4 -11.70 -7.93 -0.56
C LYS A 4 -11.78 -6.42 -0.43
N LEU A 5 -10.94 -5.73 -1.21
CA LEU A 5 -11.01 -4.29 -1.36
C LEU A 5 -10.74 -3.93 -2.81
N LYS A 6 -11.11 -2.73 -3.21
CA LYS A 6 -10.76 -2.20 -4.54
C LYS A 6 -9.89 -0.97 -4.36
N THR A 7 -8.79 -0.93 -5.08
CA THR A 7 -7.89 0.22 -5.06
C THR A 7 -8.53 1.40 -5.80
N SER A 8 -7.91 2.57 -5.68
CA SER A 8 -8.26 3.68 -6.54
C SER A 8 -7.85 3.36 -7.98
N LYS A 9 -8.48 4.03 -8.94
CA LYS A 9 -8.10 3.89 -10.35
C LYS A 9 -6.64 4.30 -10.56
N ARG A 10 -6.22 5.39 -9.92
CA ARG A 10 -4.85 5.89 -10.02
C ARG A 10 -3.83 4.86 -9.52
N ALA A 11 -4.09 4.25 -8.37
CA ALA A 11 -3.21 3.22 -7.83
C ALA A 11 -3.11 2.02 -8.78
N SER A 12 -4.25 1.58 -9.32
CA SER A 12 -4.28 0.48 -10.26
C SER A 12 -3.46 0.76 -11.52
N GLU A 13 -3.55 1.97 -12.06
CA GLU A 13 -2.76 2.38 -13.22
C GLU A 13 -1.27 2.36 -12.91
N ILE A 14 -0.89 2.84 -11.74
CA ILE A 14 0.51 2.83 -11.29
C ILE A 14 1.04 1.39 -11.20
N PHE A 15 0.28 0.50 -10.56
CA PHE A 15 0.68 -0.90 -10.44
C PHE A 15 0.80 -1.58 -11.80
N ASP A 16 -0.12 -1.32 -12.71
CA ASP A 16 -0.08 -1.90 -14.05
C ASP A 16 1.18 -1.43 -14.81
N GLN A 17 1.51 -0.16 -14.71
CA GLN A 17 2.69 0.41 -15.37
C GLN A 17 3.98 -0.19 -14.81
N ILE A 18 4.11 -0.27 -13.49
CA ILE A 18 5.32 -0.80 -12.87
C ILE A 18 5.44 -2.30 -13.09
N GLU A 19 4.32 -3.03 -13.03
CA GLU A 19 4.31 -4.46 -13.34
C GLU A 19 4.86 -4.72 -14.73
N SER A 20 4.43 -3.93 -15.71
CA SER A 20 4.89 -4.04 -17.09
C SER A 20 6.38 -3.71 -17.24
N SER A 21 6.84 -2.64 -16.59
CA SER A 21 8.21 -2.16 -16.80
C SER A 21 9.24 -2.90 -15.96
N GLU A 22 8.87 -3.38 -14.76
CA GLU A 22 9.80 -4.04 -13.84
C GLU A 22 9.62 -5.55 -13.79
N ASN A 23 8.59 -6.08 -14.45
CA ASN A 23 8.30 -7.51 -14.47
C ASN A 23 8.12 -8.09 -13.06
N LEU A 24 7.39 -7.38 -12.20
CA LEU A 24 7.07 -7.81 -10.85
C LEU A 24 5.57 -8.05 -10.73
N PRO A 25 5.12 -9.09 -10.01
CA PRO A 25 3.69 -9.34 -9.85
C PRO A 25 3.03 -8.23 -9.03
N CYS A 26 1.76 -7.98 -9.32
CA CYS A 26 1.01 -6.90 -8.68
C CYS A 26 0.98 -7.03 -7.16
N TYR A 27 0.82 -8.24 -6.61
CA TYR A 27 0.75 -8.41 -5.17
C TYR A 27 2.06 -7.99 -4.48
N THR A 28 3.21 -8.16 -5.15
CA THR A 28 4.49 -7.69 -4.64
C THR A 28 4.51 -6.16 -4.60
N LEU A 29 4.05 -5.52 -5.66
CA LEU A 29 3.99 -4.05 -5.74
C LEU A 29 3.05 -3.47 -4.70
N VAL A 30 1.92 -4.12 -4.45
CA VAL A 30 0.97 -3.69 -3.42
C VAL A 30 1.62 -3.73 -2.04
N LYS A 31 2.37 -4.80 -1.74
CA LYS A 31 3.07 -4.92 -0.45
C LYS A 31 4.16 -3.86 -0.31
N LEU A 32 4.90 -3.58 -1.38
CA LEU A 32 5.90 -2.52 -1.38
C LEU A 32 5.24 -1.16 -1.15
N ALA A 33 4.10 -0.91 -1.78
CA ALA A 33 3.35 0.33 -1.59
C ALA A 33 2.93 0.51 -0.13
N MET A 34 2.39 -0.53 0.49
CA MET A 34 2.03 -0.48 1.90
C MET A 34 3.24 -0.19 2.78
N ALA A 35 4.36 -0.85 2.49
CA ALA A 35 5.59 -0.64 3.25
C ALA A 35 6.08 0.80 3.15
N LEU A 36 6.06 1.39 1.95
CA LEU A 36 6.44 2.79 1.77
C LEU A 36 5.51 3.75 2.49
N SER A 37 4.20 3.47 2.47
CA SER A 37 3.23 4.30 3.18
C SER A 37 3.48 4.26 4.69
N LEU A 38 3.72 3.07 5.24
CA LEU A 38 4.01 2.92 6.68
C LEU A 38 5.37 3.51 7.04
N ARG A 39 6.35 3.38 6.16
CA ARG A 39 7.70 3.95 6.35
C ARG A 39 7.68 5.46 6.46
N ALA A 40 6.71 6.11 5.83
CA ALA A 40 6.58 7.56 5.89
C ALA A 40 6.31 8.08 7.31
N LYS A 41 5.88 7.21 8.22
CA LYS A 41 5.62 7.53 9.64
C LYS A 41 4.63 8.67 9.83
N LYS A 42 3.75 8.87 8.84
CA LYS A 42 2.70 9.89 8.90
C LYS A 42 1.34 9.20 9.04
N PRO A 43 0.48 9.66 9.95
CA PRO A 43 -0.89 9.14 9.98
C PRO A 43 -1.59 9.44 8.65
N LEU A 44 -2.55 8.62 8.31
CA LEU A 44 -3.38 8.85 7.14
C LEU A 44 -4.23 10.10 7.37
N GLU A 45 -4.36 10.93 6.35
CA GLU A 45 -5.19 12.11 6.37
C GLU A 45 -6.56 11.78 5.78
N GLU A 46 -7.52 12.68 5.99
CA GLU A 46 -8.87 12.46 5.47
C GLU A 46 -8.89 12.27 3.96
N SER A 47 -8.04 13.00 3.24
CA SER A 47 -7.94 12.88 1.78
C SER A 47 -7.47 11.49 1.34
N ASP A 48 -6.68 10.80 2.17
CA ASP A 48 -6.20 9.45 1.85
C ASP A 48 -7.34 8.43 1.84
N PHE A 49 -8.42 8.70 2.59
CA PHE A 49 -9.60 7.83 2.65
C PHE A 49 -10.63 8.15 1.57
N ARG A 50 -10.49 9.25 0.85
CA ARG A 50 -11.47 9.73 -0.13
C ARG A 50 -11.16 9.33 -1.56
N THR A 51 -10.31 8.34 -1.74
CA THR A 51 -10.02 7.82 -3.08
C THR A 51 -11.20 6.99 -3.59
N ASN A 52 -11.30 6.87 -4.91
CA ASN A 52 -12.36 6.06 -5.51
C ASN A 52 -12.07 4.56 -5.38
N THR A 53 -12.98 3.73 -5.86
CA THR A 53 -12.86 2.27 -5.84
C THR A 53 -12.95 1.71 -7.26
N LEU A 54 -12.38 2.43 -8.23
CA LEU A 54 -12.47 2.08 -9.64
C LEU A 54 -11.27 1.29 -10.15
N GLY A 55 -10.36 0.92 -9.26
CA GLY A 55 -9.18 0.18 -9.62
C GLY A 55 -9.33 -1.33 -9.48
N ARG A 56 -8.23 -1.98 -9.16
CA ARG A 56 -8.14 -3.44 -9.10
C ARG A 56 -8.73 -3.97 -7.79
N GLU A 57 -9.44 -5.09 -7.88
CA GLU A 57 -9.90 -5.80 -6.69
C GLU A 57 -8.74 -6.62 -6.12
N LEU A 58 -8.53 -6.53 -4.80
CA LEU A 58 -7.48 -7.24 -4.10
C LEU A 58 -8.07 -8.14 -3.03
N ASN A 59 -7.47 -9.32 -2.89
CA ASN A 59 -7.91 -10.33 -1.93
C ASN A 59 -7.08 -10.24 -0.66
N ARG A 60 -7.75 -10.21 0.50
CA ARG A 60 -7.10 -10.09 1.81
C ARG A 60 -6.05 -11.19 2.04
N GLN A 61 -6.37 -12.42 1.65
CA GLN A 61 -5.46 -13.54 1.84
C GLN A 61 -4.15 -13.33 1.08
N THR A 62 -4.20 -12.72 -0.08
CA THR A 62 -3.02 -12.47 -0.91
C THR A 62 -2.21 -11.28 -0.40
N ILE A 63 -2.88 -10.25 0.12
CA ILE A 63 -2.23 -8.98 0.48
C ILE A 63 -1.69 -9.00 1.90
N THR A 64 -2.54 -9.23 2.90
CA THR A 64 -2.11 -9.25 4.29
C THR A 64 -1.90 -10.68 4.81
N GLY A 65 -2.75 -11.61 4.39
CA GLY A 65 -2.59 -13.04 4.65
C GLY A 65 -2.23 -13.38 6.08
N ASP A 66 -1.18 -14.16 6.24
CA ASP A 66 -0.71 -14.59 7.56
C ASP A 66 -0.13 -13.44 8.39
N ALA A 67 0.20 -12.32 7.76
CA ALA A 67 0.72 -11.13 8.43
C ALA A 67 -0.38 -10.12 8.78
N ASP A 68 -1.65 -10.50 8.66
CA ASP A 68 -2.79 -9.60 8.87
C ASP A 68 -2.72 -8.88 10.22
N ALA A 69 -2.42 -9.61 11.29
CA ALA A 69 -2.32 -9.04 12.63
C ALA A 69 -1.15 -8.04 12.75
N VAL A 70 -0.05 -8.30 12.05
CA VAL A 70 1.11 -7.41 12.04
C VAL A 70 0.76 -6.09 11.36
N TYR A 71 0.13 -6.16 10.19
CA TYR A 71 -0.31 -4.96 9.48
C TYR A 71 -1.32 -4.16 10.31
N LYS A 72 -2.26 -4.84 10.95
CA LYS A 72 -3.25 -4.17 11.79
C LYS A 72 -2.57 -3.45 12.96
N CYS A 73 -1.62 -4.10 13.60
CA CYS A 73 -0.86 -3.51 14.71
C CYS A 73 -0.12 -2.24 14.27
N LEU A 74 0.57 -2.31 13.12
CA LEU A 74 1.29 -1.16 12.58
C LEU A 74 0.35 -0.01 12.23
N MET A 75 -0.79 -0.32 11.63
CA MET A 75 -1.75 0.70 11.23
C MET A 75 -2.42 1.33 12.45
N GLU A 76 -2.71 0.55 13.48
CA GLU A 76 -3.22 1.07 14.76
C GLU A 76 -2.21 2.00 15.42
N LEU A 77 -0.93 1.65 15.35
CA LEU A 77 0.12 2.48 15.94
C LEU A 77 0.10 3.89 15.36
N TYR A 78 0.03 4.01 14.03
CA TYR A 78 0.03 5.32 13.38
C TYR A 78 -1.33 6.01 13.41
N ALA A 79 -2.42 5.24 13.53
CA ALA A 79 -3.75 5.80 13.68
C ALA A 79 -4.00 6.32 15.10
N GLY A 80 -3.27 5.81 16.08
CA GLY A 80 -3.44 6.18 17.48
C GLY A 80 -4.71 5.63 18.10
N LYS A 81 -5.28 4.56 17.54
CA LYS A 81 -6.50 3.93 18.05
C LYS A 81 -6.63 2.51 17.57
N HIS A 82 -7.45 1.72 18.24
CA HIS A 82 -7.85 0.40 17.74
C HIS A 82 -8.73 0.52 16.51
N LEU A 83 -8.56 -0.40 15.59
CA LEU A 83 -9.35 -0.46 14.37
C LEU A 83 -10.28 -1.67 14.40
N THR A 84 -11.54 -1.46 14.07
CA THR A 84 -12.44 -2.59 13.83
C THR A 84 -12.04 -3.28 12.53
N ASP A 85 -12.53 -4.49 12.29
CA ASP A 85 -12.23 -5.19 11.04
C ASP A 85 -12.70 -4.41 9.82
N GLU A 86 -13.86 -3.77 9.90
CA GLU A 86 -14.43 -2.95 8.83
C GLU A 86 -13.65 -1.66 8.60
N GLU A 87 -12.97 -1.14 9.62
CA GLU A 87 -12.07 -0.01 9.47
C GLU A 87 -10.72 -0.47 8.91
N PHE A 88 -10.21 -1.60 9.39
CA PHE A 88 -8.88 -2.05 9.06
C PHE A 88 -8.72 -2.38 7.58
N PHE A 89 -9.39 -3.42 7.10
CA PHE A 89 -9.08 -3.91 5.76
C PHE A 89 -9.64 -3.04 4.64
N PRO A 90 -10.95 -2.72 4.60
CA PRO A 90 -11.49 -1.95 3.48
C PRO A 90 -11.15 -0.46 3.53
N MET A 91 -10.78 0.08 4.67
CA MET A 91 -10.47 1.52 4.79
C MET A 91 -8.98 1.78 4.96
N TYR A 92 -8.35 1.28 6.02
CA TYR A 92 -6.95 1.60 6.32
C TYR A 92 -5.98 0.91 5.39
N VAL A 93 -6.16 -0.38 5.12
CA VAL A 93 -5.31 -1.09 4.16
C VAL A 93 -5.41 -0.44 2.78
N LYS A 94 -6.64 -0.16 2.33
CA LYS A 94 -6.85 0.51 1.05
C LYS A 94 -6.17 1.87 1.00
N ALA A 95 -6.34 2.70 2.04
CA ALA A 95 -5.74 4.04 2.07
C ALA A 95 -4.21 3.97 2.04
N HIS A 96 -3.61 3.03 2.77
CA HIS A 96 -2.15 2.85 2.72
C HIS A 96 -1.68 2.36 1.35
N ILE A 97 -2.44 1.49 0.70
CA ILE A 97 -2.11 1.03 -0.66
C ILE A 97 -2.17 2.22 -1.64
N ASP A 98 -3.24 2.99 -1.59
CA ASP A 98 -3.42 4.12 -2.51
C ASP A 98 -2.35 5.20 -2.31
N ARG A 99 -2.05 5.56 -1.06
CA ARG A 99 -0.98 6.51 -0.75
C ARG A 99 0.38 5.94 -1.14
N GLY A 100 0.60 4.67 -0.83
CA GLY A 100 1.86 4.00 -1.12
C GLY A 100 2.11 3.83 -2.61
N ALA A 101 1.07 3.69 -3.42
CA ALA A 101 1.22 3.60 -4.88
C ALA A 101 1.85 4.88 -5.43
N ILE A 102 1.43 6.03 -4.95
CA ILE A 102 2.02 7.32 -5.36
C ILE A 102 3.49 7.38 -4.95
N LEU A 103 3.79 6.96 -3.73
CA LEU A 103 5.17 6.92 -3.24
C LEU A 103 6.02 5.96 -4.06
N LEU A 104 5.47 4.80 -4.40
CA LEU A 104 6.16 3.78 -5.20
C LEU A 104 6.47 4.31 -6.61
N GLU A 105 5.51 4.98 -7.24
CA GLU A 105 5.70 5.61 -8.55
C GLU A 105 6.84 6.62 -8.49
N ARG A 106 6.88 7.42 -7.45
CA ARG A 106 7.90 8.43 -7.26
C ARG A 106 9.28 7.79 -7.15
N GLU A 107 9.43 6.74 -6.37
CA GLU A 107 10.70 6.02 -6.22
C GLU A 107 11.13 5.40 -7.55
N GLN A 108 10.20 4.82 -8.30
CA GLN A 108 10.50 4.19 -9.59
C GLN A 108 10.98 5.23 -10.61
N LYS A 109 10.37 6.41 -10.64
CA LYS A 109 10.74 7.47 -11.60
C LYS A 109 12.13 8.03 -11.38
N TYR A 110 12.62 8.01 -10.14
CA TYR A 110 13.93 8.58 -9.81
C TYR A 110 15.05 7.55 -9.76
N SER A 111 14.78 6.32 -10.19
CA SER A 111 15.78 5.25 -10.14
C SER A 111 16.15 4.76 -11.52
N SER A 112 17.45 4.42 -11.71
CA SER A 112 17.91 3.74 -12.92
C SER A 112 17.77 2.22 -12.77
N ASN A 113 17.77 1.72 -11.53
CA ASN A 113 17.53 0.31 -11.21
C ASN A 113 16.61 0.27 -10.01
N PHE A 114 15.34 -0.05 -10.26
CA PHE A 114 14.26 0.06 -9.27
C PHE A 114 14.53 -0.79 -8.03
N LEU A 115 14.85 -2.07 -8.21
CA LEU A 115 15.05 -2.96 -7.07
C LEU A 115 16.26 -2.58 -6.23
N VAL A 116 17.38 -2.24 -6.88
CA VAL A 116 18.58 -1.78 -6.16
C VAL A 116 18.28 -0.49 -5.42
N HIS A 117 17.57 0.44 -6.07
CA HIS A 117 17.19 1.70 -5.43
C HIS A 117 16.37 1.46 -4.16
N LEU A 118 15.39 0.55 -4.19
CA LEU A 118 14.58 0.25 -3.02
C LEU A 118 15.41 -0.31 -1.86
N THR A 119 16.44 -1.11 -2.16
CA THR A 119 17.30 -1.65 -1.11
C THR A 119 18.23 -0.60 -0.52
N GLU A 120 18.44 0.52 -1.20
CA GLU A 120 19.31 1.60 -0.77
C GLU A 120 18.56 2.75 -0.08
N LEU A 121 17.26 2.63 0.11
CA LEU A 121 16.49 3.65 0.83
C LEU A 121 17.00 3.77 2.27
N ASP A 122 16.90 4.98 2.82
CA ASP A 122 17.32 5.27 4.18
C ASP A 122 16.69 4.29 5.16
N GLN A 123 17.54 3.60 5.93
CA GLN A 123 17.11 2.62 6.91
C GLN A 123 17.08 3.14 8.34
N SER A 124 17.35 4.41 8.53
CA SER A 124 17.25 5.04 9.84
C SER A 124 15.78 5.22 10.22
N LEU A 125 15.23 4.22 10.83
CA LEU A 125 13.81 4.22 11.23
C LEU A 125 13.67 4.64 12.73
#